data_e00418a3b1400dd0346d9efc4f8e4631
#
_entry.id   e00418a3b1400dd0346d9efc4f8e4631
#
_cell.length_a   1.000
_cell.length_b   1.000
_cell.length_c   1.000
_cell.angle_alpha   90.00
_cell.angle_beta   90.00
_cell.angle_gamma   90.00
#
_symmetry.space_group_name_H-M   'P 1'
#
loop_
_entity.id
_entity.type
_entity.pdbx_description
1 polymer ?
#
loop_
_entity_poly.entity_id
_entity_poly.type
_entity_poly.pdbx_seq_one_letter_code
_entity_poly.pdbx_strand_id
1 'polypeptide(L)'
;MLLWAGVPGAWALSEGSTPLLWNTPADQSTCNQVDSALWVELAGGDECIRYFSGAVLSRAPVVIVMFHGDRNVEMHRSPESILGNTLAAKARQAKALSWRAGVPVVIVARPGTYGSSGNHGQRRQAREFIVLDAALNELRKRYGIGQFVLLGHSGGATVAAALLTLGRTDVKCAVMTSGAFALVQRAQMLRQSKGLPSRPGRDTNGLLHPYDPLEHMAGIAVAPERQLFVIGSVDDQVTPFVLQERFYQALIRAGHQAQLVKAQGVPAMFHQLRNDIGLKTAAGCAG
;
A
#
# COMPACT_ATOMS: atom_id res chain seq x y z
N MET A 1 34.60 51.60 -17.34
CA MET A 1 34.52 50.79 -16.14
C MET A 1 33.10 50.27 -16.05
N LEU A 2 32.83 49.09 -16.63
CA LEU A 2 31.49 48.49 -16.69
C LEU A 2 31.41 47.44 -15.60
N LEU A 3 30.54 47.66 -14.61
CA LEU A 3 30.25 46.72 -13.54
C LEU A 3 29.28 45.68 -14.06
N TRP A 4 29.71 44.42 -14.13
CA TRP A 4 28.84 43.25 -14.33
C TRP A 4 28.17 42.89 -12.99
N ALA A 5 26.86 43.10 -12.91
CA ALA A 5 26.04 42.57 -11.84
C ALA A 5 25.77 41.08 -12.13
N GLY A 6 26.35 40.21 -11.35
CA GLY A 6 26.08 38.79 -11.41
C GLY A 6 24.65 38.50 -10.90
N VAL A 7 23.85 37.83 -11.74
CA VAL A 7 22.53 37.30 -11.39
C VAL A 7 22.77 36.13 -10.42
N PRO A 8 22.14 36.09 -9.23
CA PRO A 8 22.23 34.94 -8.36
C PRO A 8 21.58 33.74 -9.04
N GLY A 9 22.38 32.70 -9.30
CA GLY A 9 21.91 31.45 -9.87
C GLY A 9 20.82 30.84 -8.99
N ALA A 10 19.66 30.58 -9.55
CA ALA A 10 18.63 29.75 -8.93
C ALA A 10 19.26 28.38 -8.61
N TRP A 11 19.33 28.06 -7.34
CA TRP A 11 19.78 26.74 -6.88
C TRP A 11 18.77 25.71 -7.40
N ALA A 12 19.12 24.98 -8.45
CA ALA A 12 18.34 23.83 -8.89
C ALA A 12 18.31 22.84 -7.72
N LEU A 13 17.12 22.62 -7.16
CA LEU A 13 16.89 21.54 -6.19
C LEU A 13 17.33 20.23 -6.87
N SER A 14 18.17 19.45 -6.21
CA SER A 14 18.55 18.13 -6.74
C SER A 14 17.27 17.31 -6.95
N GLU A 15 17.16 16.53 -8.03
CA GLU A 15 15.96 15.71 -8.33
C GLU A 15 15.49 14.87 -7.14
N GLY A 16 16.41 14.42 -6.28
CA GLY A 16 16.11 13.65 -5.09
C GLY A 16 15.40 14.42 -3.96
N SER A 17 15.42 15.76 -3.97
CA SER A 17 14.79 16.62 -2.95
C SER A 17 13.46 17.22 -3.41
N THR A 18 13.10 17.11 -4.68
CA THR A 18 11.82 17.61 -5.23
C THR A 18 10.65 16.85 -4.60
N PRO A 19 9.60 17.55 -4.11
CA PRO A 19 8.40 16.92 -3.60
C PRO A 19 7.69 16.09 -4.66
N LEU A 20 7.26 14.90 -4.27
CA LEU A 20 6.48 14.01 -5.13
C LEU A 20 5.04 14.52 -5.25
N LEU A 21 4.52 14.61 -6.46
CA LEU A 21 3.17 15.11 -6.71
C LEU A 21 2.10 14.10 -6.27
N TRP A 22 0.88 14.60 -6.04
CA TRP A 22 -0.28 13.84 -5.59
C TRP A 22 -1.48 14.09 -6.50
N ASN A 23 -2.29 13.05 -6.71
CA ASN A 23 -3.54 13.12 -7.49
C ASN A 23 -3.34 13.73 -8.89
N THR A 24 -2.27 13.35 -9.56
CA THR A 24 -1.96 13.79 -10.93
C THR A 24 -2.53 12.83 -11.97
N PRO A 25 -2.86 13.32 -13.18
CA PRO A 25 -3.19 12.44 -14.29
C PRO A 25 -1.98 11.62 -14.71
N ALA A 26 -2.23 10.49 -15.39
CA ALA A 26 -1.18 9.68 -16.00
C ALA A 26 -0.62 10.38 -17.25
N ASP A 27 0.70 10.36 -17.39
CA ASP A 27 1.44 10.81 -18.56
C ASP A 27 2.57 9.82 -18.85
N GLN A 28 2.47 9.13 -20.00
CA GLN A 28 3.40 8.06 -20.36
C GLN A 28 4.81 8.57 -20.60
N SER A 29 4.92 9.75 -21.24
CA SER A 29 6.24 10.32 -21.58
C SER A 29 7.03 10.67 -20.31
N THR A 30 6.37 11.29 -19.35
CA THR A 30 6.94 11.60 -18.04
C THR A 30 7.21 10.32 -17.23
N CYS A 31 6.29 9.34 -17.25
CA CYS A 31 6.46 8.08 -16.54
C CYS A 31 7.71 7.32 -17.01
N ASN A 32 7.93 7.26 -18.32
CA ASN A 32 9.07 6.54 -18.92
C ASN A 32 10.42 7.20 -18.66
N GLN A 33 10.45 8.46 -18.25
CA GLN A 33 11.67 9.19 -17.87
C GLN A 33 12.10 8.91 -16.42
N VAL A 34 11.28 8.17 -15.67
CA VAL A 34 11.51 7.94 -14.24
C VAL A 34 11.82 6.47 -13.98
N ASP A 35 13.05 6.15 -13.60
CA ASP A 35 13.50 4.78 -13.35
C ASP A 35 12.64 4.02 -12.34
N SER A 36 12.13 4.72 -11.32
CA SER A 36 11.28 4.17 -10.26
C SER A 36 9.78 4.31 -10.55
N ALA A 37 9.39 4.20 -11.82
CA ALA A 37 8.00 4.22 -12.27
C ALA A 37 7.69 3.03 -13.18
N LEU A 38 6.44 2.64 -13.19
CA LEU A 38 5.87 1.57 -14.00
C LEU A 38 4.66 2.14 -14.74
N TRP A 39 4.72 2.10 -16.06
CA TRP A 39 3.54 2.37 -16.88
C TRP A 39 2.68 1.11 -16.92
N VAL A 40 1.40 1.24 -16.62
CA VAL A 40 0.43 0.15 -16.67
C VAL A 40 -0.71 0.52 -17.59
N GLU A 41 -0.94 -0.30 -18.60
CA GLU A 41 -2.00 -0.14 -19.60
C GLU A 41 -3.23 -0.92 -19.16
N LEU A 42 -4.37 -0.24 -19.08
CA LEU A 42 -5.62 -0.84 -18.58
C LEU A 42 -6.83 -0.38 -19.38
N ALA A 43 -7.80 -1.26 -19.53
CA ALA A 43 -9.12 -0.86 -19.98
C ALA A 43 -9.70 0.23 -19.05
N GLY A 44 -10.08 1.38 -19.62
CA GLY A 44 -10.59 2.52 -18.86
C GLY A 44 -9.51 3.53 -18.42
N GLY A 45 -8.32 3.48 -19.04
CA GLY A 45 -7.23 4.45 -18.90
C GLY A 45 -6.00 3.88 -18.20
N ASP A 46 -4.86 4.42 -18.55
CA ASP A 46 -3.56 3.97 -18.08
C ASP A 46 -3.15 4.69 -16.79
N GLU A 47 -2.14 4.15 -16.10
CA GLU A 47 -1.58 4.75 -14.89
C GLU A 47 -0.07 4.64 -14.84
N CYS A 48 0.56 5.59 -14.14
CA CYS A 48 1.98 5.59 -13.82
C CYS A 48 2.15 5.31 -12.33
N ILE A 49 2.68 4.15 -11.98
CA ILE A 49 2.82 3.74 -10.56
C ILE A 49 4.28 3.84 -10.13
N ARG A 50 4.52 4.64 -9.11
CA ARG A 50 5.84 4.82 -8.49
C ARG A 50 6.12 3.69 -7.50
N TYR A 51 7.38 3.27 -7.48
CA TYR A 51 7.88 2.36 -6.45
C TYR A 51 9.24 2.83 -5.95
N PHE A 52 9.61 2.43 -4.76
CA PHE A 52 10.86 2.85 -4.12
C PHE A 52 11.56 1.61 -3.56
N SER A 53 12.82 1.41 -3.98
CA SER A 53 13.69 0.36 -3.48
C SER A 53 15.03 0.95 -3.04
N GLY A 54 15.63 0.36 -2.04
CA GLY A 54 16.99 0.67 -1.63
C GLY A 54 17.91 -0.55 -1.70
N ALA A 55 17.45 -1.61 -2.38
CA ALA A 55 18.17 -2.87 -2.58
C ALA A 55 18.11 -3.31 -4.04
N VAL A 56 18.98 -4.22 -4.42
CA VAL A 56 18.99 -4.83 -5.76
C VAL A 56 17.78 -5.76 -5.89
N LEU A 57 16.99 -5.55 -6.95
CA LEU A 57 15.78 -6.34 -7.26
C LEU A 57 16.02 -7.41 -8.33
N SER A 58 17.07 -7.25 -9.15
CA SER A 58 17.32 -8.12 -10.30
C SER A 58 17.46 -9.57 -9.87
N ARG A 59 16.58 -10.42 -10.40
CA ARG A 59 16.50 -11.87 -10.12
C ARG A 59 16.38 -12.22 -8.64
N ALA A 60 15.80 -11.31 -7.84
CA ALA A 60 15.54 -11.60 -6.43
C ALA A 60 14.53 -12.76 -6.32
N PRO A 61 14.84 -13.84 -5.57
CA PRO A 61 13.92 -14.96 -5.42
C PRO A 61 12.64 -14.55 -4.70
N VAL A 62 12.77 -13.64 -3.73
CA VAL A 62 11.64 -13.10 -2.97
C VAL A 62 11.83 -11.60 -2.74
N VAL A 63 10.76 -10.82 -2.89
CA VAL A 63 10.72 -9.39 -2.59
C VAL A 63 9.51 -9.10 -1.69
N ILE A 64 9.73 -8.36 -0.61
CA ILE A 64 8.63 -7.84 0.20
C ILE A 64 8.09 -6.58 -0.48
N VAL A 65 6.82 -6.59 -0.86
CA VAL A 65 6.11 -5.42 -1.38
C VAL A 65 5.29 -4.79 -0.26
N MET A 66 5.61 -3.55 0.07
CA MET A 66 4.95 -2.81 1.14
C MET A 66 3.95 -1.80 0.59
N PHE A 67 2.70 -1.87 1.07
CA PHE A 67 1.64 -0.90 0.81
C PHE A 67 1.33 -0.09 2.08
N HIS A 68 1.42 1.23 1.95
CA HIS A 68 1.08 2.15 3.05
C HIS A 68 -0.43 2.20 3.30
N GLY A 69 -0.81 2.61 4.51
CA GLY A 69 -2.20 2.90 4.87
C GLY A 69 -2.77 4.11 4.12
N ASP A 70 -4.04 4.42 4.40
CA ASP A 70 -4.70 5.59 3.84
C ASP A 70 -4.00 6.89 4.27
N ARG A 71 -3.93 7.84 3.36
CA ARG A 71 -3.26 9.14 3.52
C ARG A 71 -4.27 10.28 3.55
N ASN A 72 -5.26 10.16 4.44
CA ASN A 72 -6.37 11.11 4.52
C ASN A 72 -5.94 12.54 4.81
N VAL A 73 -4.94 12.72 5.65
CA VAL A 73 -4.42 14.04 6.04
C VAL A 73 -3.55 14.60 4.93
N GLU A 74 -2.64 13.78 4.41
CA GLU A 74 -1.65 14.18 3.42
C GLU A 74 -2.29 14.58 2.08
N MET A 75 -3.37 13.92 1.67
CA MET A 75 -4.04 14.24 0.40
C MET A 75 -4.65 15.65 0.34
N HIS A 76 -4.78 16.35 1.48
CA HIS A 76 -5.27 17.71 1.60
C HIS A 76 -4.17 18.73 1.91
N ARG A 77 -2.91 18.32 1.83
CA ARG A 77 -1.73 19.17 2.06
C ARG A 77 -1.01 19.47 0.75
N SER A 78 -0.29 20.58 0.71
CA SER A 78 0.65 20.80 -0.40
C SER A 78 1.79 19.76 -0.34
N PRO A 79 2.27 19.25 -1.48
CA PRO A 79 3.31 18.22 -1.54
C PRO A 79 4.56 18.55 -0.71
N GLU A 80 4.95 19.82 -0.65
CA GLU A 80 6.12 20.32 0.07
C GLU A 80 5.97 20.19 1.61
N SER A 81 4.73 20.27 2.10
CA SER A 81 4.42 20.19 3.53
C SER A 81 4.30 18.76 4.06
N ILE A 82 4.36 17.77 3.17
CA ILE A 82 4.27 16.35 3.54
C ILE A 82 5.66 15.83 3.92
N LEU A 83 5.84 15.48 5.16
CA LEU A 83 7.12 14.99 5.67
C LEU A 83 7.57 13.72 4.93
N GLY A 84 8.80 13.74 4.42
CA GLY A 84 9.38 12.59 3.72
C GLY A 84 8.77 12.30 2.35
N ASN A 85 8.11 13.30 1.73
CA ASN A 85 7.49 13.20 0.41
C ASN A 85 8.48 13.53 -0.71
N THR A 86 9.65 12.91 -0.71
CA THR A 86 10.66 13.05 -1.77
C THR A 86 11.19 11.69 -2.19
N LEU A 87 11.72 11.59 -3.42
CA LEU A 87 12.34 10.37 -3.91
C LEU A 87 13.44 9.87 -2.97
N ALA A 88 14.35 10.77 -2.56
CA ALA A 88 15.45 10.42 -1.68
C ALA A 88 14.97 9.90 -0.30
N ALA A 89 13.92 10.49 0.28
CA ALA A 89 13.37 10.05 1.55
C ALA A 89 12.73 8.67 1.43
N LYS A 90 11.98 8.41 0.35
CA LYS A 90 11.35 7.11 0.08
C LYS A 90 12.38 6.02 -0.20
N ALA A 91 13.42 6.32 -0.96
CA ALA A 91 14.53 5.38 -1.20
C ALA A 91 15.27 5.03 0.10
N ARG A 92 15.57 6.03 0.96
CA ARG A 92 16.16 5.77 2.29
C ARG A 92 15.24 4.91 3.16
N GLN A 93 13.93 5.16 3.14
CA GLN A 93 12.96 4.35 3.86
C GLN A 93 12.98 2.89 3.38
N ALA A 94 12.92 2.66 2.06
CA ALA A 94 12.97 1.32 1.48
C ALA A 94 14.29 0.61 1.79
N LYS A 95 15.42 1.33 1.76
CA LYS A 95 16.74 0.80 2.15
C LYS A 95 16.78 0.35 3.61
N ALA A 96 16.29 1.17 4.52
CA ALA A 96 16.24 0.84 5.94
C ALA A 96 15.32 -0.37 6.21
N LEU A 97 14.20 -0.48 5.51
CA LEU A 97 13.30 -1.63 5.60
C LEU A 97 13.97 -2.90 5.06
N SER A 98 14.64 -2.83 3.92
CA SER A 98 15.38 -3.96 3.33
C SER A 98 16.49 -4.45 4.26
N TRP A 99 17.25 -3.53 4.86
CA TRP A 99 18.29 -3.88 5.83
C TRP A 99 17.72 -4.61 7.05
N ARG A 100 16.58 -4.13 7.59
CA ARG A 100 15.92 -4.74 8.76
C ARG A 100 15.25 -6.08 8.44
N ALA A 101 14.77 -6.25 7.22
CA ALA A 101 14.13 -7.50 6.76
C ALA A 101 15.15 -8.55 6.31
N GLY A 102 16.39 -8.17 6.00
CA GLY A 102 17.39 -9.08 5.41
C GLY A 102 17.11 -9.49 3.96
N VAL A 103 16.05 -8.94 3.35
CA VAL A 103 15.65 -9.19 1.95
C VAL A 103 15.20 -7.88 1.30
N PRO A 104 15.16 -7.80 -0.05
CA PRO A 104 14.69 -6.58 -0.72
C PRO A 104 13.26 -6.21 -0.32
N VAL A 105 13.06 -4.93 0.05
CA VAL A 105 11.74 -4.34 0.29
C VAL A 105 11.49 -3.27 -0.74
N VAL A 106 10.35 -3.33 -1.40
CA VAL A 106 9.84 -2.32 -2.33
C VAL A 106 8.60 -1.67 -1.72
N ILE A 107 8.61 -0.35 -1.61
CA ILE A 107 7.42 0.42 -1.27
C ILE A 107 6.73 0.78 -2.58
N VAL A 108 5.53 0.28 -2.81
CA VAL A 108 4.71 0.65 -3.96
C VAL A 108 3.74 1.75 -3.54
N ALA A 109 3.82 2.90 -4.21
CA ALA A 109 2.93 4.01 -3.98
C ALA A 109 1.55 3.72 -4.59
N ARG A 110 0.51 3.83 -3.77
CA ARG A 110 -0.88 3.64 -4.22
C ARG A 110 -1.30 4.77 -5.17
N PRO A 111 -2.27 4.55 -6.08
CA PRO A 111 -2.75 5.57 -6.99
C PRO A 111 -3.02 6.91 -6.29
N GLY A 112 -2.57 8.00 -6.91
CA GLY A 112 -2.69 9.37 -6.40
C GLY A 112 -1.78 9.72 -5.24
N THR A 113 -0.75 8.91 -4.91
CA THR A 113 0.19 9.19 -3.81
C THR A 113 1.64 9.14 -4.26
N TYR A 114 2.50 9.96 -3.66
CA TYR A 114 3.95 9.90 -3.81
C TYR A 114 4.44 9.80 -5.25
N GLY A 115 3.83 10.57 -6.16
CA GLY A 115 4.19 10.62 -7.58
C GLY A 115 3.54 9.53 -8.44
N SER A 116 2.75 8.62 -7.89
CA SER A 116 1.85 7.79 -8.68
C SER A 116 0.70 8.64 -9.21
N SER A 117 0.32 8.40 -10.46
CA SER A 117 -0.88 8.99 -11.05
C SER A 117 -2.17 8.44 -10.42
N GLY A 118 -3.30 9.00 -10.82
CA GLY A 118 -4.61 8.62 -10.31
C GLY A 118 -5.10 9.53 -9.18
N ASN A 119 -6.12 9.07 -8.44
CA ASN A 119 -6.77 9.86 -7.40
C ASN A 119 -6.94 9.04 -6.12
N HIS A 120 -6.19 9.40 -5.06
CA HIS A 120 -6.28 8.70 -3.76
C HIS A 120 -7.66 8.87 -3.07
N GLY A 121 -8.45 9.84 -3.48
CA GLY A 121 -9.84 9.96 -3.08
C GLY A 121 -10.72 8.79 -3.54
N GLN A 122 -10.34 8.11 -4.63
CA GLN A 122 -11.02 6.94 -5.19
C GLN A 122 -10.48 5.60 -4.67
N ARG A 123 -9.66 5.61 -3.62
CA ARG A 123 -9.13 4.37 -3.02
C ARG A 123 -10.24 3.42 -2.60
N ARG A 124 -9.94 2.13 -2.56
CA ARG A 124 -10.87 1.01 -2.29
C ARG A 124 -11.95 0.80 -3.36
N GLN A 125 -11.84 1.45 -4.52
CA GLN A 125 -12.57 1.03 -5.70
C GLN A 125 -11.78 -0.08 -6.42
N ALA A 126 -12.47 -0.93 -7.18
CA ALA A 126 -11.83 -2.06 -7.89
C ALA A 126 -10.63 -1.64 -8.75
N ARG A 127 -10.72 -0.45 -9.38
CA ARG A 127 -9.64 0.10 -10.20
C ARG A 127 -8.32 0.23 -9.44
N GLU A 128 -8.31 0.67 -8.17
CA GLU A 128 -7.08 0.77 -7.39
C GLU A 128 -6.31 -0.55 -7.37
N PHE A 129 -7.03 -1.65 -7.13
CA PHE A 129 -6.42 -2.97 -6.98
C PHE A 129 -5.97 -3.55 -8.31
N ILE A 130 -6.75 -3.34 -9.39
CA ILE A 130 -6.39 -3.74 -10.75
C ILE A 130 -5.11 -3.01 -11.21
N VAL A 131 -4.99 -1.72 -10.94
CA VAL A 131 -3.80 -0.92 -11.24
C VAL A 131 -2.57 -1.45 -10.49
N LEU A 132 -2.72 -1.75 -9.19
CA LEU A 132 -1.63 -2.26 -8.38
C LEU A 132 -1.25 -3.70 -8.75
N ASP A 133 -2.20 -4.51 -9.16
CA ASP A 133 -1.95 -5.85 -9.69
C ASP A 133 -1.11 -5.79 -10.98
N ALA A 134 -1.51 -4.95 -11.92
CA ALA A 134 -0.76 -4.72 -13.16
C ALA A 134 0.64 -4.14 -12.87
N ALA A 135 0.77 -3.22 -11.92
CA ALA A 135 2.07 -2.68 -11.51
C ALA A 135 3.00 -3.76 -10.94
N LEU A 136 2.48 -4.71 -10.15
CA LEU A 136 3.29 -5.84 -9.68
C LEU A 136 3.71 -6.78 -10.81
N ASN A 137 2.87 -6.97 -11.82
CA ASN A 137 3.23 -7.76 -13.01
C ASN A 137 4.39 -7.09 -13.76
N GLU A 138 4.33 -5.78 -13.98
CA GLU A 138 5.42 -5.03 -14.62
C GLU A 138 6.69 -5.00 -13.77
N LEU A 139 6.57 -4.88 -12.45
CA LEU A 139 7.72 -4.95 -11.54
C LEU A 139 8.41 -6.32 -11.61
N ARG A 140 7.61 -7.40 -11.57
CA ARG A 140 8.11 -8.77 -11.68
C ARG A 140 8.82 -9.01 -13.01
N LYS A 141 8.22 -8.58 -14.11
CA LYS A 141 8.78 -8.68 -15.46
C LYS A 141 10.08 -7.90 -15.60
N ARG A 142 10.10 -6.64 -15.14
CA ARG A 142 11.29 -5.75 -15.24
C ARG A 142 12.50 -6.31 -14.53
N TYR A 143 12.33 -6.95 -13.39
CA TYR A 143 13.43 -7.41 -12.54
C TYR A 143 13.61 -8.92 -12.48
N GLY A 144 12.75 -9.71 -13.08
CA GLY A 144 12.80 -11.16 -12.97
C GLY A 144 12.57 -11.67 -11.54
N ILE A 145 11.68 -11.03 -10.78
CA ILE A 145 11.38 -11.40 -9.40
C ILE A 145 10.67 -12.75 -9.36
N GLY A 146 11.08 -13.64 -8.45
CA GLY A 146 10.48 -14.96 -8.29
C GLY A 146 9.09 -14.87 -7.65
N GLN A 147 9.03 -14.49 -6.39
CA GLN A 147 7.80 -14.40 -5.60
C GLN A 147 7.74 -13.10 -4.80
N PHE A 148 6.53 -12.75 -4.40
CA PHE A 148 6.27 -11.61 -3.51
C PHE A 148 5.85 -12.06 -2.11
N VAL A 149 6.26 -11.30 -1.10
CA VAL A 149 5.61 -11.24 0.20
C VAL A 149 4.88 -9.89 0.28
N LEU A 150 3.57 -9.92 0.43
CA LEU A 150 2.79 -8.69 0.53
C LEU A 150 2.73 -8.23 1.98
N LEU A 151 3.12 -6.99 2.24
CA LEU A 151 3.01 -6.35 3.55
C LEU A 151 2.13 -5.11 3.44
N GLY A 152 0.98 -5.11 4.09
CA GLY A 152 0.06 -3.99 4.10
C GLY A 152 -0.29 -3.54 5.51
N HIS A 153 -0.46 -2.21 5.68
CA HIS A 153 -0.99 -1.63 6.92
C HIS A 153 -2.26 -0.84 6.64
N SER A 154 -3.29 -1.01 7.49
CA SER A 154 -4.56 -0.27 7.36
C SER A 154 -5.20 -0.47 5.97
N GLY A 155 -5.41 0.59 5.20
CA GLY A 155 -5.84 0.50 3.79
C GLY A 155 -4.85 -0.24 2.89
N GLY A 156 -3.56 -0.29 3.23
CA GLY A 156 -2.57 -1.13 2.53
C GLY A 156 -2.77 -2.61 2.79
N ALA A 157 -3.31 -3.00 3.94
CA ALA A 157 -3.71 -4.37 4.22
C ALA A 157 -4.93 -4.78 3.36
N THR A 158 -5.85 -3.83 3.12
CA THR A 158 -6.95 -4.02 2.14
C THR A 158 -6.38 -4.27 0.74
N VAL A 159 -5.33 -3.52 0.32
CA VAL A 159 -4.63 -3.75 -0.96
C VAL A 159 -4.04 -5.16 -1.01
N ALA A 160 -3.27 -5.57 0.00
CA ALA A 160 -2.68 -6.91 0.04
C ALA A 160 -3.72 -8.02 -0.07
N ALA A 161 -4.85 -7.88 0.64
CA ALA A 161 -5.97 -8.81 0.56
C ALA A 161 -6.65 -8.80 -0.82
N ALA A 162 -6.88 -7.62 -1.41
CA ALA A 162 -7.50 -7.49 -2.72
C ALA A 162 -6.65 -8.12 -3.83
N LEU A 163 -5.32 -7.96 -3.78
CA LEU A 163 -4.40 -8.63 -4.70
C LEU A 163 -4.50 -10.16 -4.64
N LEU A 164 -4.73 -10.73 -3.45
CA LEU A 164 -5.01 -12.16 -3.32
C LEU A 164 -6.32 -12.54 -3.99
N THR A 165 -7.39 -11.75 -3.78
CA THR A 165 -8.72 -12.01 -4.35
C THR A 165 -8.78 -11.81 -5.87
N LEU A 166 -7.79 -11.11 -6.47
CA LEU A 166 -7.61 -11.05 -7.92
C LEU A 166 -6.91 -12.30 -8.49
N GLY A 167 -6.62 -13.30 -7.66
CA GLY A 167 -6.12 -14.60 -8.11
C GLY A 167 -4.60 -14.72 -8.23
N ARG A 168 -3.82 -13.82 -7.62
CA ARG A 168 -2.34 -13.90 -7.69
C ARG A 168 -1.80 -15.22 -7.15
N THR A 169 -0.95 -15.86 -7.94
CA THR A 169 -0.29 -17.14 -7.60
C THR A 169 1.18 -16.96 -7.18
N ASP A 170 1.78 -15.81 -7.50
CA ASP A 170 3.18 -15.47 -7.21
C ASP A 170 3.40 -14.86 -5.81
N VAL A 171 2.39 -14.94 -4.94
CA VAL A 171 2.47 -14.48 -3.56
C VAL A 171 2.79 -15.65 -2.65
N LYS A 172 3.98 -15.66 -2.05
CA LYS A 172 4.43 -16.65 -1.06
C LYS A 172 3.71 -16.47 0.29
N CYS A 173 3.50 -15.21 0.69
CA CYS A 173 2.90 -14.85 1.97
C CYS A 173 2.25 -13.46 1.89
N ALA A 174 1.20 -13.24 2.70
CA ALA A 174 0.64 -11.92 2.89
C ALA A 174 0.46 -11.58 4.37
N VAL A 175 0.98 -10.42 4.76
CA VAL A 175 0.93 -9.90 6.13
C VAL A 175 0.08 -8.63 6.13
N MET A 176 -1.06 -8.70 6.76
CA MET A 176 -2.09 -7.67 6.79
C MET A 176 -2.20 -7.12 8.21
N THR A 177 -1.59 -5.95 8.46
CA THR A 177 -1.57 -5.33 9.78
C THR A 177 -2.65 -4.27 9.91
N SER A 178 -3.40 -4.29 11.02
CA SER A 178 -4.49 -3.35 11.32
C SER A 178 -5.41 -3.11 10.09
N GLY A 179 -5.82 -4.20 9.44
CA GLY A 179 -6.48 -4.18 8.14
C GLY A 179 -7.87 -3.56 8.16
N ALA A 180 -8.17 -2.76 7.14
CA ALA A 180 -9.51 -2.26 6.90
C ALA A 180 -10.29 -3.26 6.05
N PHE A 181 -11.14 -4.04 6.68
CA PHE A 181 -12.03 -5.05 6.08
C PHE A 181 -13.48 -4.78 6.45
N ALA A 182 -14.44 -5.45 5.80
CA ALA A 182 -15.87 -5.18 5.95
C ALA A 182 -16.17 -3.68 5.80
N LEU A 183 -15.75 -3.11 4.68
CA LEU A 183 -15.55 -1.66 4.46
C LEU A 183 -16.80 -0.82 4.77
N VAL A 184 -17.97 -1.26 4.34
CA VAL A 184 -19.25 -0.57 4.61
C VAL A 184 -19.60 -0.71 6.09
N GLN A 185 -19.49 -1.91 6.67
CA GLN A 185 -19.77 -2.13 8.09
C GLN A 185 -18.79 -1.31 8.96
N ARG A 186 -17.51 -1.28 8.61
CA ARG A 186 -16.51 -0.45 9.29
C ARG A 186 -16.93 1.02 9.29
N ALA A 187 -17.37 1.54 8.14
CA ALA A 187 -17.81 2.93 8.04
C ALA A 187 -19.02 3.20 8.94
N GLN A 188 -19.98 2.30 9.01
CA GLN A 188 -21.14 2.40 9.90
C GLN A 188 -20.73 2.39 11.37
N MET A 189 -19.89 1.46 11.81
CA MET A 189 -19.39 1.39 13.19
C MET A 189 -18.67 2.68 13.61
N LEU A 190 -17.78 3.20 12.76
CA LEU A 190 -17.06 4.44 13.03
C LEU A 190 -17.96 5.67 13.05
N ARG A 191 -19.04 5.71 12.29
CA ARG A 191 -20.03 6.77 12.35
C ARG A 191 -20.86 6.68 13.62
N GLN A 192 -21.31 5.48 13.97
CA GLN A 192 -22.07 5.23 15.20
C GLN A 192 -21.28 5.61 16.45
N SER A 193 -19.99 5.25 16.53
CA SER A 193 -19.14 5.61 17.67
C SER A 193 -18.96 7.12 17.85
N LYS A 194 -19.21 7.91 16.79
CA LYS A 194 -19.16 9.38 16.79
C LYS A 194 -20.55 10.04 16.86
N GLY A 195 -21.63 9.28 17.06
CA GLY A 195 -23.00 9.79 17.05
C GLY A 195 -23.45 10.35 15.69
N LEU A 196 -22.82 9.95 14.59
CA LEU A 196 -23.12 10.45 13.25
C LEU A 196 -24.18 9.58 12.55
N PRO A 197 -25.06 10.15 11.71
CA PRO A 197 -26.08 9.41 10.97
C PRO A 197 -25.43 8.32 10.08
N SER A 198 -26.12 7.17 9.92
CA SER A 198 -25.70 6.11 9.00
C SER A 198 -25.64 6.61 7.56
N ARG A 199 -24.73 6.02 6.76
CA ARG A 199 -24.64 6.21 5.31
C ARG A 199 -24.59 4.84 4.64
N PRO A 200 -25.72 4.19 4.39
CA PRO A 200 -25.79 2.83 3.85
C PRO A 200 -24.99 2.68 2.54
N GLY A 201 -24.36 1.54 2.35
CA GLY A 201 -23.62 1.19 1.14
C GLY A 201 -22.33 1.99 0.90
N ARG A 202 -21.96 2.91 1.79
CA ARG A 202 -20.78 3.75 1.63
C ARG A 202 -19.66 3.37 2.58
N ASP A 203 -18.45 3.42 2.05
CA ASP A 203 -17.24 3.26 2.86
C ASP A 203 -16.89 4.54 3.64
N THR A 204 -15.74 4.54 4.31
CA THR A 204 -15.25 5.71 5.07
C THR A 204 -14.84 6.90 4.20
N ASN A 205 -14.69 6.73 2.87
CA ASN A 205 -14.48 7.83 1.91
C ASN A 205 -15.81 8.42 1.42
N GLY A 206 -16.93 7.79 1.76
CA GLY A 206 -18.26 8.15 1.28
C GLY A 206 -18.56 7.59 -0.12
N LEU A 207 -17.72 6.68 -0.65
CA LEU A 207 -17.92 6.05 -1.94
C LEU A 207 -18.86 4.85 -1.82
N LEU A 208 -19.71 4.66 -2.83
CA LEU A 208 -20.57 3.50 -2.99
C LEU A 208 -19.77 2.32 -3.58
N HIS A 209 -20.23 1.11 -3.29
CA HIS A 209 -19.70 -0.13 -3.85
C HIS A 209 -18.16 -0.26 -3.74
N PRO A 210 -17.58 -0.06 -2.54
CA PRO A 210 -16.16 -0.30 -2.38
C PRO A 210 -15.86 -1.78 -2.65
N TYR A 211 -14.70 -2.06 -3.26
CA TYR A 211 -14.24 -3.43 -3.42
C TYR A 211 -13.74 -3.95 -2.07
N ASP A 212 -14.58 -4.72 -1.40
CA ASP A 212 -14.21 -5.35 -0.12
C ASP A 212 -13.65 -6.75 -0.36
N PRO A 213 -12.38 -7.03 -0.03
CA PRO A 213 -11.81 -8.37 -0.20
C PRO A 213 -12.63 -9.47 0.49
N LEU A 214 -13.36 -9.14 1.57
CA LEU A 214 -14.24 -10.07 2.26
C LEU A 214 -15.37 -10.62 1.38
N GLU A 215 -15.79 -9.84 0.39
CA GLU A 215 -16.86 -10.23 -0.56
C GLU A 215 -16.33 -11.01 -1.77
N HIS A 216 -14.99 -11.10 -1.91
CA HIS A 216 -14.31 -11.69 -3.06
C HIS A 216 -13.42 -12.90 -2.70
N MET A 217 -13.68 -13.57 -1.57
CA MET A 217 -12.87 -14.70 -1.08
C MET A 217 -12.65 -15.81 -2.11
N ALA A 218 -13.67 -16.10 -2.92
CA ALA A 218 -13.59 -17.12 -3.95
C ALA A 218 -12.54 -16.84 -5.04
N GLY A 219 -12.09 -15.60 -5.18
CA GLY A 219 -11.00 -15.22 -6.11
C GLY A 219 -9.61 -15.57 -5.62
N ILE A 220 -9.42 -15.93 -4.34
CA ILE A 220 -8.11 -16.28 -3.83
C ILE A 220 -7.69 -17.65 -4.37
N ALA A 221 -6.62 -17.68 -5.18
CA ALA A 221 -6.09 -18.92 -5.72
C ALA A 221 -5.65 -19.88 -4.62
N VAL A 222 -5.97 -21.16 -4.78
CA VAL A 222 -5.51 -22.21 -3.86
C VAL A 222 -3.98 -22.31 -3.92
N ALA A 223 -3.34 -22.21 -2.76
CA ALA A 223 -1.89 -22.31 -2.61
C ALA A 223 -1.57 -22.87 -1.20
N PRO A 224 -1.42 -24.19 -1.06
CA PRO A 224 -1.27 -24.84 0.24
C PRO A 224 -0.08 -24.33 1.06
N GLU A 225 0.98 -23.91 0.39
CA GLU A 225 2.19 -23.40 1.07
C GLU A 225 2.11 -21.90 1.41
N ARG A 226 1.06 -21.21 0.94
CA ARG A 226 0.91 -19.76 1.19
C ARG A 226 0.44 -19.52 2.61
N GLN A 227 1.15 -18.68 3.34
CA GLN A 227 0.77 -18.26 4.68
C GLN A 227 0.14 -16.87 4.67
N LEU A 228 -0.97 -16.71 5.37
CA LEU A 228 -1.69 -15.44 5.48
C LEU A 228 -1.74 -15.00 6.93
N PHE A 229 -1.31 -13.79 7.24
CA PHE A 229 -1.30 -13.25 8.58
C PHE A 229 -2.23 -12.04 8.68
N VAL A 230 -3.18 -12.09 9.60
CA VAL A 230 -4.00 -10.96 10.02
C VAL A 230 -3.54 -10.55 11.41
N ILE A 231 -2.93 -9.37 11.52
CA ILE A 231 -2.31 -8.90 12.77
C ILE A 231 -2.98 -7.59 13.18
N GLY A 232 -3.53 -7.51 14.39
CA GLY A 232 -4.21 -6.32 14.86
C GLY A 232 -4.18 -6.14 16.36
N SER A 233 -4.48 -4.92 16.81
CA SER A 233 -4.73 -4.61 18.21
C SER A 233 -6.22 -4.76 18.54
N VAL A 234 -6.53 -5.38 19.67
CA VAL A 234 -7.92 -5.50 20.14
C VAL A 234 -8.54 -4.14 20.47
N ASP A 235 -7.71 -3.15 20.77
CA ASP A 235 -8.09 -1.79 21.12
C ASP A 235 -8.12 -0.84 19.91
N ASP A 236 -7.88 -1.32 18.68
CA ASP A 236 -7.78 -0.50 17.47
C ASP A 236 -9.09 0.28 17.22
N GLN A 237 -9.02 1.61 17.32
CA GLN A 237 -10.15 2.51 17.15
C GLN A 237 -10.37 2.96 15.70
N VAL A 238 -9.45 2.63 14.79
CA VAL A 238 -9.51 2.99 13.37
C VAL A 238 -10.04 1.84 12.52
N THR A 239 -9.55 0.63 12.79
CA THR A 239 -9.95 -0.61 12.12
C THR A 239 -10.33 -1.64 13.18
N PRO A 240 -11.61 -1.65 13.64
CA PRO A 240 -12.05 -2.50 14.75
C PRO A 240 -11.61 -3.95 14.59
N PHE A 241 -10.98 -4.51 15.63
CA PHE A 241 -10.39 -5.85 15.59
C PHE A 241 -11.39 -6.94 15.20
N VAL A 242 -12.64 -6.81 15.62
CA VAL A 242 -13.72 -7.75 15.27
C VAL A 242 -13.90 -7.90 13.75
N LEU A 243 -13.64 -6.85 12.97
CA LEU A 243 -13.72 -6.91 11.50
C LEU A 243 -12.49 -7.59 10.89
N GLN A 244 -11.32 -7.45 11.52
CA GLN A 244 -10.11 -8.17 11.15
C GLN A 244 -10.27 -9.67 11.46
N GLU A 245 -10.82 -10.00 12.61
CA GLU A 245 -11.16 -11.38 12.99
C GLU A 245 -12.19 -11.99 12.02
N ARG A 246 -13.23 -11.22 11.63
CA ARG A 246 -14.19 -11.68 10.62
C ARG A 246 -13.52 -12.01 9.28
N PHE A 247 -12.58 -11.20 8.84
CA PHE A 247 -11.80 -11.46 7.63
C PHE A 247 -10.95 -12.73 7.76
N TYR A 248 -10.25 -12.89 8.88
CA TYR A 248 -9.51 -14.12 9.21
C TYR A 248 -10.41 -15.36 9.17
N GLN A 249 -11.56 -15.30 9.80
CA GLN A 249 -12.52 -16.42 9.80
C GLN A 249 -13.01 -16.76 8.38
N ALA A 250 -13.15 -15.75 7.51
CA ALA A 250 -13.50 -15.99 6.11
C ALA A 250 -12.38 -16.70 5.35
N LEU A 251 -11.11 -16.34 5.59
CA LEU A 251 -9.96 -17.06 5.02
C LEU A 251 -9.92 -18.53 5.44
N ILE A 252 -10.12 -18.81 6.73
CA ILE A 252 -10.16 -20.20 7.26
C ILE A 252 -11.31 -20.98 6.62
N ARG A 253 -12.52 -20.42 6.56
CA ARG A 253 -13.68 -21.09 5.92
C ARG A 253 -13.47 -21.36 4.44
N ALA A 254 -12.69 -20.50 3.75
CA ALA A 254 -12.31 -20.70 2.35
C ALA A 254 -11.15 -21.70 2.16
N GLY A 255 -10.63 -22.30 3.24
CA GLY A 255 -9.60 -23.35 3.20
C GLY A 255 -8.16 -22.81 3.11
N HIS A 256 -7.93 -21.50 3.36
CA HIS A 256 -6.60 -20.94 3.33
C HIS A 256 -5.87 -21.10 4.67
N GLN A 257 -4.55 -21.29 4.63
CA GLN A 257 -3.71 -21.25 5.81
C GLN A 257 -3.55 -19.81 6.30
N ALA A 258 -4.22 -19.46 7.37
CA ALA A 258 -4.19 -18.14 7.95
C ALA A 258 -3.95 -18.17 9.46
N GLN A 259 -3.35 -17.10 9.98
CA GLN A 259 -3.12 -16.89 11.40
C GLN A 259 -3.66 -15.52 11.82
N LEU A 260 -4.38 -15.48 12.94
CA LEU A 260 -4.82 -14.25 13.60
C LEU A 260 -3.88 -13.95 14.77
N VAL A 261 -3.20 -12.82 14.71
CA VAL A 261 -2.22 -12.42 15.73
C VAL A 261 -2.72 -11.16 16.45
N LYS A 262 -2.94 -11.27 17.76
CA LYS A 262 -3.20 -10.11 18.61
C LYS A 262 -1.89 -9.43 18.96
N ALA A 263 -1.77 -8.14 18.65
CA ALA A 263 -0.58 -7.35 18.87
C ALA A 263 -0.90 -6.08 19.65
N GLN A 264 0.10 -5.53 20.35
CA GLN A 264 -0.07 -4.28 21.04
C GLN A 264 -0.07 -3.09 20.07
N GLY A 265 -1.11 -2.26 20.16
CA GLY A 265 -1.18 -0.99 19.47
C GLY A 265 -0.45 0.14 20.22
N VAL A 266 -0.12 1.20 19.49
CA VAL A 266 0.43 2.45 20.05
C VAL A 266 -0.74 3.38 20.42
N PRO A 267 -0.80 3.90 21.67
CA PRO A 267 -1.76 4.94 22.01
C PRO A 267 -1.62 6.18 21.09
N ALA A 268 -2.63 7.03 20.87
CA ALA A 268 -3.97 7.03 21.45
C ALA A 268 -4.98 6.15 20.70
N MET A 269 -4.73 5.81 19.43
CA MET A 269 -5.72 5.11 18.58
C MET A 269 -5.50 3.60 18.52
N PHE A 270 -4.37 3.11 19.04
CA PHE A 270 -3.96 1.69 19.03
C PHE A 270 -3.91 1.05 17.63
N HIS A 271 -3.85 1.90 16.60
CA HIS A 271 -3.88 1.50 15.20
C HIS A 271 -2.49 1.13 14.66
N GLN A 272 -1.45 1.86 15.08
CA GLN A 272 -0.07 1.51 14.77
C GLN A 272 0.40 0.40 15.69
N LEU A 273 0.94 -0.69 15.14
CA LEU A 273 1.41 -1.82 15.95
C LEU A 273 2.85 -1.60 16.41
N ARG A 274 3.16 -2.05 17.63
CA ARG A 274 4.50 -1.95 18.23
C ARG A 274 5.48 -2.94 17.61
N ASN A 275 6.76 -2.70 17.83
CA ASN A 275 7.88 -3.62 17.59
C ASN A 275 8.04 -4.07 16.13
N ASP A 276 7.49 -3.32 15.16
CA ASP A 276 7.56 -3.64 13.73
C ASP A 276 7.10 -5.06 13.40
N ILE A 277 6.11 -5.56 14.15
CA ILE A 277 5.63 -6.94 14.03
C ILE A 277 5.30 -7.32 12.60
N GLY A 278 4.69 -6.41 11.81
CA GLY A 278 4.38 -6.65 10.40
C GLY A 278 5.63 -6.94 9.56
N LEU A 279 6.67 -6.09 9.68
CA LEU A 279 7.91 -6.29 8.94
C LEU A 279 8.64 -7.56 9.36
N LYS A 280 8.69 -7.84 10.67
CA LYS A 280 9.31 -9.07 11.19
C LYS A 280 8.60 -10.32 10.68
N THR A 281 7.27 -10.32 10.68
CA THR A 281 6.49 -11.44 10.13
C THR A 281 6.73 -11.60 8.63
N ALA A 282 6.73 -10.49 7.87
CA ALA A 282 7.01 -10.54 6.43
C ALA A 282 8.44 -11.02 6.12
N ALA A 283 9.43 -10.63 6.92
CA ALA A 283 10.80 -11.11 6.81
C ALA A 283 10.90 -12.63 7.09
N GLY A 284 10.21 -13.12 8.13
CA GLY A 284 10.12 -14.55 8.41
C GLY A 284 9.46 -15.35 7.30
N CYS A 285 8.49 -14.79 6.58
CA CYS A 285 7.91 -15.41 5.38
C CYS A 285 8.87 -15.44 4.19
N ALA A 286 9.76 -14.47 4.08
CA ALA A 286 10.65 -14.33 2.92
C ALA A 286 11.81 -15.34 2.95
N GLY A 287 12.29 -15.71 4.14
CA GLY A 287 13.28 -16.77 4.35
C GLY A 287 12.64 -18.14 4.30
#